data_8b95507e6189c6356db405d030847191
#
_entry.id   8b95507e6189c6356db405d030847191
#
_cell.length_a   1.000
_cell.length_b   1.000
_cell.length_c   1.000
_cell.angle_alpha   90.00
_cell.angle_beta   90.00
_cell.angle_gamma   90.00
#
_symmetry.space_group_name_H-M   'P 1'
#
loop_
_entity.id
_entity.type
_entity.pdbx_description
1 polymer ?
#
loop_
_entity_poly.entity_id
_entity_poly.type
_entity_poly.pdbx_seq_one_letter_code
_entity_poly.pdbx_strand_id
1 'polypeptide(L)'
;MMKKLIFLAGLLVALQVNAQNYAKQWCADNGDGTYTNPIINSDFPDPDIIRVGDTYYYVSTTMFYFPGATILKSHDLVNWEYCANPLQKIAESEPFNLQNGYNQYSKGQWAPSLKYYQGKFYLHFIAFNHEKFADGGDFLLTATDPEGEWKVQKLNGFYYDSGLLLDEATGRRFVVAGINEISVTELDKNFNAIGSSKRIINKPNSGLEGSHMYHIGDYYYIYATYGGGYDHSQTIFRSK
;
A
#
# COMPACT_ATOMS: atom_id res chain seq x y z
N MET A 1 2.97 -52.19 30.60
CA MET A 1 3.36 -51.45 29.39
C MET A 1 2.20 -51.14 28.43
N MET A 2 1.33 -52.07 28.10
CA MET A 2 0.16 -51.90 27.19
C MET A 2 -0.80 -50.77 27.61
N LYS A 3 -1.17 -50.63 28.89
CA LYS A 3 -2.10 -49.56 29.35
C LYS A 3 -1.58 -48.15 29.16
N LYS A 4 -0.26 -47.90 29.29
CA LYS A 4 0.37 -46.60 29.02
C LYS A 4 0.40 -46.27 27.50
N LEU A 5 0.55 -47.29 26.65
CA LEU A 5 0.53 -47.12 25.21
C LEU A 5 -0.86 -46.69 24.67
N ILE A 6 -1.92 -47.29 25.22
CA ILE A 6 -3.30 -46.99 24.87
C ILE A 6 -3.66 -45.55 25.29
N PHE A 7 -3.19 -45.09 26.44
CA PHE A 7 -3.42 -43.72 26.93
C PHE A 7 -2.69 -42.68 26.02
N LEU A 8 -1.48 -43.02 25.59
CA LEU A 8 -0.71 -42.15 24.68
C LEU A 8 -1.32 -42.06 23.29
N ALA A 9 -1.81 -43.20 22.76
CA ALA A 9 -2.51 -43.25 21.47
C ALA A 9 -3.85 -42.49 21.51
N GLY A 10 -4.60 -42.59 22.64
CA GLY A 10 -5.84 -41.83 22.83
C GLY A 10 -5.59 -40.30 22.93
N LEU A 11 -4.48 -39.86 23.55
CA LEU A 11 -4.11 -38.46 23.62
C LEU A 11 -3.69 -37.89 22.26
N LEU A 12 -2.98 -38.66 21.44
CA LEU A 12 -2.59 -38.28 20.09
C LEU A 12 -3.80 -38.15 19.15
N VAL A 13 -4.78 -39.06 19.26
CA VAL A 13 -6.03 -38.98 18.50
C VAL A 13 -6.88 -37.77 18.94
N ALA A 14 -6.96 -37.49 20.24
CA ALA A 14 -7.67 -36.31 20.76
C ALA A 14 -7.02 -34.99 20.30
N LEU A 15 -5.70 -34.92 20.21
CA LEU A 15 -4.98 -33.77 19.66
C LEU A 15 -5.24 -33.59 18.16
N GLN A 16 -5.35 -34.67 17.39
CA GLN A 16 -5.67 -34.59 15.96
C GLN A 16 -7.13 -34.17 15.72
N VAL A 17 -8.07 -34.62 16.54
CA VAL A 17 -9.48 -34.22 16.43
C VAL A 17 -9.68 -32.74 16.78
N ASN A 18 -8.93 -32.20 17.75
CA ASN A 18 -8.97 -30.77 18.06
C ASN A 18 -8.29 -29.91 17.00
N ALA A 19 -7.28 -30.44 16.26
CA ALA A 19 -6.66 -29.73 15.16
C ALA A 19 -7.58 -29.60 13.92
N GLN A 20 -8.61 -30.43 13.79
CA GLN A 20 -9.58 -30.35 12.70
C GLN A 20 -10.75 -29.39 12.94
N ASN A 21 -10.89 -28.85 14.15
CA ASN A 21 -11.94 -27.89 14.51
C ASN A 21 -11.48 -26.44 14.57
N TYR A 22 -10.29 -26.11 14.02
CA TYR A 22 -9.97 -24.71 13.76
C TYR A 22 -10.98 -24.16 12.76
N ALA A 23 -11.51 -22.98 13.06
CA ALA A 23 -12.41 -22.26 12.19
C ALA A 23 -11.94 -22.38 10.74
N LYS A 24 -12.84 -22.78 9.84
CA LYS A 24 -12.55 -22.89 8.41
C LYS A 24 -11.86 -21.57 7.98
N GLN A 25 -10.63 -21.68 7.51
CA GLN A 25 -9.89 -20.52 7.06
C GLN A 25 -10.73 -19.81 6.01
N TRP A 26 -10.85 -18.49 6.11
CA TRP A 26 -11.56 -17.71 5.11
C TRP A 26 -10.93 -17.93 3.73
N CYS A 27 -11.76 -18.22 2.76
CA CYS A 27 -11.39 -18.32 1.35
C CYS A 27 -12.44 -17.58 0.54
N ALA A 28 -12.03 -16.60 -0.22
CA ALA A 28 -12.92 -15.84 -1.09
C ALA A 28 -13.32 -16.63 -2.33
N ASP A 29 -12.43 -17.48 -2.85
CA ASP A 29 -12.66 -18.34 -3.99
C ASP A 29 -13.63 -19.48 -3.63
N ASN A 30 -14.74 -19.58 -4.34
CA ASN A 30 -15.75 -20.62 -4.14
C ASN A 30 -15.40 -21.91 -4.90
N GLY A 31 -14.37 -21.91 -5.75
CA GLY A 31 -13.94 -23.08 -6.54
C GLY A 31 -14.81 -23.40 -7.75
N ASP A 32 -15.75 -22.53 -8.09
CA ASP A 32 -16.69 -22.69 -9.22
C ASP A 32 -16.62 -21.53 -10.23
N GLY A 33 -15.57 -20.69 -10.12
CA GLY A 33 -15.38 -19.50 -10.95
C GLY A 33 -16.08 -18.27 -10.39
N THR A 34 -16.67 -18.34 -9.20
CA THR A 34 -17.22 -17.21 -8.46
C THR A 34 -16.41 -16.92 -7.19
N TYR A 35 -16.63 -15.77 -6.59
CA TYR A 35 -16.00 -15.40 -5.33
C TYR A 35 -16.98 -14.74 -4.37
N THR A 36 -16.61 -14.72 -3.09
CA THR A 36 -17.38 -14.08 -2.00
C THR A 36 -16.57 -12.97 -1.35
N ASN A 37 -17.17 -11.80 -1.18
CA ASN A 37 -16.56 -10.69 -0.45
C ASN A 37 -16.58 -10.92 1.07
N PRO A 38 -15.60 -10.38 1.83
CA PRO A 38 -14.42 -9.67 1.32
C PRO A 38 -13.42 -10.62 0.66
N ILE A 39 -12.79 -10.19 -0.44
CA ILE A 39 -11.74 -10.99 -1.11
C ILE A 39 -10.55 -11.20 -0.17
N ILE A 40 -10.14 -10.15 0.53
CA ILE A 40 -9.12 -10.20 1.57
C ILE A 40 -9.80 -9.96 2.90
N ASN A 41 -9.89 -10.99 3.76
CA ASN A 41 -10.48 -10.90 5.09
C ASN A 41 -9.42 -10.50 6.13
N SER A 42 -8.82 -9.34 5.91
CA SER A 42 -7.79 -8.76 6.77
C SER A 42 -7.69 -7.26 6.51
N ASP A 43 -6.96 -6.54 7.34
CA ASP A 43 -6.77 -5.10 7.24
C ASP A 43 -5.63 -4.76 6.28
N PHE A 44 -6.00 -4.31 5.07
CA PHE A 44 -5.09 -3.85 4.03
C PHE A 44 -5.63 -2.54 3.43
N PRO A 45 -5.56 -1.43 4.17
CA PRO A 45 -6.13 -0.15 3.76
C PRO A 45 -5.27 0.57 2.72
N ASP A 46 -5.86 1.61 2.09
CA ASP A 46 -5.23 2.55 1.16
C ASP A 46 -4.47 1.85 0.02
N PRO A 47 -5.14 1.02 -0.77
CA PRO A 47 -4.47 0.19 -1.75
C PRO A 47 -4.01 0.93 -3.00
N ASP A 48 -2.86 0.52 -3.55
CA ASP A 48 -2.55 0.70 -4.97
C ASP A 48 -2.30 -0.68 -5.58
N ILE A 49 -2.81 -0.90 -6.80
CA ILE A 49 -2.69 -2.17 -7.51
C ILE A 49 -2.10 -1.92 -8.89
N ILE A 50 -1.09 -2.73 -9.25
CA ILE A 50 -0.52 -2.74 -10.59
C ILE A 50 -0.52 -4.15 -11.15
N ARG A 51 -0.43 -4.26 -12.49
CA ARG A 51 -0.22 -5.53 -13.19
C ARG A 51 1.13 -5.52 -13.90
N VAL A 52 1.92 -6.55 -13.70
CA VAL A 52 3.19 -6.76 -14.41
C VAL A 52 3.18 -8.17 -15.00
N GLY A 53 3.13 -8.26 -16.31
CA GLY A 53 2.94 -9.56 -16.97
C GLY A 53 1.57 -10.16 -16.64
N ASP A 54 1.56 -11.33 -16.03
CA ASP A 54 0.37 -12.07 -15.57
C ASP A 54 0.11 -11.94 -14.07
N THR A 55 0.92 -11.14 -13.38
CA THR A 55 0.84 -11.01 -11.92
C THR A 55 0.35 -9.62 -11.52
N TYR A 56 -0.62 -9.58 -10.62
CA TYR A 56 -1.09 -8.38 -9.94
C TYR A 56 -0.33 -8.22 -8.62
N TYR A 57 0.07 -6.99 -8.34
CA TYR A 57 0.72 -6.60 -7.09
C TYR A 57 -0.12 -5.54 -6.40
N TYR A 58 -0.42 -5.79 -5.14
CA TYR A 58 -1.21 -4.93 -4.27
C TYR A 58 -0.32 -4.45 -3.13
N VAL A 59 -0.27 -3.15 -2.88
CA VAL A 59 0.45 -2.58 -1.74
C VAL A 59 -0.53 -1.88 -0.80
N SER A 60 -0.21 -1.83 0.49
CA SER A 60 -1.08 -1.27 1.52
C SER A 60 -0.34 -0.45 2.55
N THR A 61 -1.07 0.44 3.21
CA THR A 61 -0.65 1.13 4.43
C THR A 61 -0.39 0.12 5.55
N THR A 62 0.71 0.29 6.26
CA THR A 62 1.05 -0.55 7.42
C THR A 62 1.34 0.27 8.68
N MET A 63 1.27 1.59 8.59
CA MET A 63 1.54 2.51 9.70
C MET A 63 2.86 2.20 10.40
N PHE A 64 2.84 1.88 11.70
CA PHE A 64 4.04 1.58 12.48
C PHE A 64 4.44 0.09 12.46
N TYR A 65 3.66 -0.77 11.82
CA TYR A 65 4.02 -2.18 11.70
C TYR A 65 5.21 -2.36 10.76
N PHE A 66 6.26 -3.02 11.25
CA PHE A 66 7.48 -3.31 10.50
C PHE A 66 7.88 -4.78 10.60
N PRO A 67 8.40 -5.37 9.53
CA PRO A 67 8.60 -4.80 8.18
C PRO A 67 7.29 -4.36 7.55
N GLY A 68 7.28 -3.18 6.91
CA GLY A 68 6.09 -2.50 6.41
C GLY A 68 6.00 -2.38 4.91
N ALA A 69 4.98 -1.63 4.46
CA ALA A 69 4.62 -1.47 3.07
C ALA A 69 4.35 -2.84 2.40
N THR A 70 3.53 -3.64 3.04
CA THR A 70 3.23 -5.02 2.62
C THR A 70 2.75 -5.07 1.18
N ILE A 71 3.39 -5.93 0.40
CA ILE A 71 3.00 -6.23 -0.98
C ILE A 71 2.41 -7.64 -1.02
N LEU A 72 1.20 -7.74 -1.58
CA LEU A 72 0.58 -9.01 -1.95
C LEU A 72 0.71 -9.22 -3.45
N LYS A 73 0.66 -10.46 -3.91
CA LYS A 73 0.59 -10.82 -5.33
C LYS A 73 -0.57 -11.77 -5.60
N SER A 74 -1.09 -11.71 -6.83
CA SER A 74 -2.19 -12.56 -7.30
C SER A 74 -2.13 -12.73 -8.82
N HIS A 75 -2.68 -13.83 -9.35
CA HIS A 75 -2.86 -14.02 -10.78
C HIS A 75 -4.31 -13.81 -11.24
N ASP A 76 -5.26 -13.67 -10.31
CA ASP A 76 -6.69 -13.63 -10.60
C ASP A 76 -7.48 -12.54 -9.85
N LEU A 77 -6.82 -11.75 -8.99
CA LEU A 77 -7.41 -10.75 -8.11
C LEU A 77 -8.30 -11.31 -6.99
N VAL A 78 -8.40 -12.62 -6.85
CA VAL A 78 -9.19 -13.31 -5.83
C VAL A 78 -8.30 -14.02 -4.83
N ASN A 79 -7.34 -14.78 -5.34
CA ASN A 79 -6.37 -15.51 -4.54
C ASN A 79 -5.10 -14.68 -4.35
N TRP A 80 -4.89 -14.18 -3.12
CA TRP A 80 -3.78 -13.32 -2.78
C TRP A 80 -2.80 -14.03 -1.84
N GLU A 81 -1.52 -13.83 -2.08
CA GLU A 81 -0.44 -14.31 -1.23
C GLU A 81 0.54 -13.19 -0.89
N TYR A 82 1.22 -13.33 0.24
CA TYR A 82 2.28 -12.39 0.62
C TYR A 82 3.43 -12.48 -0.38
N CYS A 83 3.85 -11.31 -0.89
CA CYS A 83 4.99 -11.18 -1.79
C CYS A 83 6.20 -10.63 -1.03
N ALA A 84 6.06 -9.45 -0.42
CA ALA A 84 7.16 -8.77 0.25
C ALA A 84 6.68 -7.81 1.34
N ASN A 85 7.60 -7.49 2.24
CA ASN A 85 7.51 -6.37 3.18
C ASN A 85 8.79 -5.52 3.03
N PRO A 86 8.85 -4.64 2.03
CA PRO A 86 10.10 -3.99 1.62
C PRO A 86 10.66 -2.98 2.61
N LEU A 87 9.79 -2.40 3.46
CA LEU A 87 10.19 -1.37 4.39
C LEU A 87 10.59 -1.99 5.74
N GLN A 88 11.89 -2.18 5.95
CA GLN A 88 12.39 -2.74 7.19
C GLN A 88 12.28 -1.77 8.37
N LYS A 89 12.50 -0.47 8.10
CA LYS A 89 12.32 0.64 9.06
C LYS A 89 12.27 1.97 8.30
N ILE A 90 11.57 2.95 8.87
CA ILE A 90 11.50 4.32 8.29
C ILE A 90 12.76 5.09 8.61
N ALA A 91 13.19 5.06 9.87
CA ALA A 91 14.36 5.77 10.36
C ALA A 91 14.90 5.15 11.64
N GLU A 92 16.14 5.45 11.96
CA GLU A 92 16.72 5.23 13.28
C GLU A 92 16.17 6.29 14.25
N SER A 93 14.95 6.12 14.74
CA SER A 93 14.36 7.06 15.67
C SER A 93 13.59 6.34 16.79
N GLU A 94 13.69 6.86 17.99
CA GLU A 94 12.99 6.30 19.16
C GLU A 94 11.47 6.24 18.96
N PRO A 95 10.81 7.26 18.38
CA PRO A 95 9.38 7.19 18.11
C PRO A 95 8.96 6.01 17.24
N PHE A 96 9.62 5.76 16.14
CA PHE A 96 9.30 4.64 15.24
C PHE A 96 9.71 3.27 15.82
N ASN A 97 10.64 3.24 16.74
CA ASN A 97 11.04 2.05 17.49
C ASN A 97 10.19 1.82 18.75
N LEU A 98 9.17 2.64 18.99
CA LEU A 98 8.28 2.60 20.18
C LEU A 98 9.07 2.63 21.51
N GLN A 99 10.18 3.37 21.55
CA GLN A 99 11.05 3.50 22.73
C GLN A 99 10.66 4.71 23.58
N ASN A 100 11.10 4.73 24.83
CA ASN A 100 10.95 5.85 25.76
C ASN A 100 9.51 6.38 25.93
N GLY A 101 8.50 5.49 25.83
CA GLY A 101 7.11 5.83 26.01
C GLY A 101 6.42 6.46 24.79
N TYR A 102 7.09 6.56 23.67
CA TYR A 102 6.46 7.00 22.43
C TYR A 102 5.43 5.99 21.96
N ASN A 103 4.32 6.50 21.43
CA ASN A 103 3.27 5.70 20.81
C ASN A 103 3.03 6.18 19.38
N GLN A 104 3.44 5.36 18.43
CA GLN A 104 3.32 5.64 16.98
C GLN A 104 2.26 4.79 16.30
N TYR A 105 1.30 4.24 17.05
CA TYR A 105 0.34 3.27 16.53
C TYR A 105 -0.33 3.69 15.22
N SER A 106 -0.78 4.94 15.13
CA SER A 106 -1.42 5.50 13.94
C SER A 106 -0.50 6.39 13.09
N LYS A 107 0.82 6.23 13.22
CA LYS A 107 1.84 6.97 12.49
C LYS A 107 2.68 6.01 11.66
N GLY A 108 3.68 6.53 10.94
CA GLY A 108 4.56 5.71 10.12
C GLY A 108 4.17 5.74 8.65
N GLN A 109 4.20 4.60 7.97
CA GLN A 109 3.97 4.49 6.54
C GLN A 109 2.48 4.56 6.20
N TRP A 110 2.10 5.52 5.36
CA TRP A 110 0.73 5.78 4.91
C TRP A 110 0.62 5.80 3.39
N ALA A 111 -0.56 5.44 2.88
CA ALA A 111 -1.05 5.60 1.51
C ALA A 111 0.06 5.41 0.44
N PRO A 112 0.49 4.17 0.19
CA PRO A 112 1.55 3.90 -0.76
C PRO A 112 1.05 3.95 -2.20
N SER A 113 1.94 4.32 -3.12
CA SER A 113 1.72 4.20 -4.55
C SER A 113 2.77 3.29 -5.16
N LEU A 114 2.34 2.21 -5.82
CA LEU A 114 3.19 1.24 -6.48
C LEU A 114 3.14 1.41 -7.99
N LYS A 115 4.29 1.45 -8.65
CA LYS A 115 4.41 1.53 -10.10
C LYS A 115 5.49 0.59 -10.60
N TYR A 116 5.35 0.15 -11.85
CA TYR A 116 6.38 -0.58 -12.57
C TYR A 116 6.74 0.20 -13.82
N TYR A 117 8.02 0.48 -14.00
CA TYR A 117 8.50 1.29 -15.13
C TYR A 117 9.92 0.88 -15.51
N GLN A 118 10.14 0.60 -16.79
CA GLN A 118 11.46 0.25 -17.36
C GLN A 118 12.19 -0.86 -16.55
N GLY A 119 11.47 -1.93 -16.22
CA GLY A 119 12.04 -3.09 -15.55
C GLY A 119 12.24 -2.93 -14.04
N LYS A 120 11.65 -1.90 -13.42
CA LYS A 120 11.77 -1.66 -11.98
C LYS A 120 10.43 -1.34 -11.34
N PHE A 121 10.28 -1.79 -10.10
CA PHE A 121 9.24 -1.38 -9.19
C PHE A 121 9.64 -0.09 -8.48
N TYR A 122 8.67 0.78 -8.30
CA TYR A 122 8.76 2.05 -7.58
C TYR A 122 7.62 2.10 -6.57
N LEU A 123 7.95 2.15 -5.30
CA LEU A 123 6.98 2.27 -4.21
C LEU A 123 7.21 3.60 -3.50
N HIS A 124 6.25 4.50 -3.64
CA HIS A 124 6.25 5.82 -3.01
C HIS A 124 5.26 5.83 -1.84
N PHE A 125 5.62 6.47 -0.75
CA PHE A 125 4.73 6.69 0.39
C PHE A 125 5.20 7.88 1.22
N ILE A 126 4.31 8.38 2.05
CA ILE A 126 4.65 9.33 3.10
C ILE A 126 4.74 8.62 4.45
N ALA A 127 5.56 9.15 5.34
CA ALA A 127 5.61 8.73 6.72
C ALA A 127 5.40 9.93 7.64
N PHE A 128 4.58 9.74 8.68
CA PHE A 128 4.37 10.74 9.70
C PHE A 128 5.25 10.51 10.90
N ASN A 129 5.74 11.60 11.48
CA ASN A 129 6.41 11.60 12.77
C ASN A 129 5.37 11.82 13.90
N HIS A 130 5.78 11.45 15.11
CA HIS A 130 4.97 11.55 16.32
C HIS A 130 4.53 12.98 16.65
N GLU A 131 5.44 13.95 16.56
CA GLU A 131 5.19 15.30 17.10
C GLU A 131 4.58 16.25 16.07
N LYS A 132 4.93 16.10 14.81
CA LYS A 132 4.45 16.98 13.74
C LYS A 132 4.09 16.17 12.51
N PHE A 133 2.94 16.44 11.97
CA PHE A 133 2.40 15.77 10.80
C PHE A 133 3.38 15.79 9.60
N ALA A 134 4.15 16.86 9.46
CA ALA A 134 5.10 17.08 8.36
C ALA A 134 6.53 16.61 8.63
N ASP A 135 6.86 16.15 9.83
CA ASP A 135 8.25 15.80 10.19
C ASP A 135 8.71 14.43 9.69
N GLY A 136 7.82 13.62 9.13
CA GLY A 136 8.16 12.31 8.56
C GLY A 136 8.92 12.46 7.24
N GLY A 137 8.21 12.72 6.20
CA GLY A 137 8.71 12.94 4.85
C GLY A 137 8.20 11.96 3.81
N ASP A 138 8.64 12.17 2.59
CA ASP A 138 8.40 11.29 1.46
C ASP A 138 9.51 10.28 1.27
N PHE A 139 9.13 9.08 0.90
CA PHE A 139 10.07 7.99 0.65
C PHE A 139 9.74 7.29 -0.67
N LEU A 140 10.79 6.93 -1.37
CA LEU A 140 10.73 6.11 -2.58
C LEU A 140 11.58 4.86 -2.37
N LEU A 141 10.97 3.71 -2.55
CA LEU A 141 11.66 2.43 -2.60
C LEU A 141 11.72 1.94 -4.03
N THR A 142 12.84 1.35 -4.43
CA THR A 142 13.01 0.80 -5.77
C THR A 142 13.63 -0.59 -5.74
N ALA A 143 13.10 -1.49 -6.59
CA ALA A 143 13.64 -2.85 -6.77
C ALA A 143 13.44 -3.30 -8.22
N THR A 144 14.26 -4.25 -8.69
CA THR A 144 14.03 -4.94 -9.97
C THR A 144 13.21 -6.21 -9.79
N ASP A 145 13.25 -6.76 -8.59
CA ASP A 145 12.48 -7.92 -8.16
C ASP A 145 11.72 -7.54 -6.88
N PRO A 146 10.37 -7.66 -6.85
CA PRO A 146 9.59 -7.27 -5.68
C PRO A 146 9.88 -8.12 -4.43
N GLU A 147 10.38 -9.35 -4.62
CA GLU A 147 10.79 -10.24 -3.52
C GLU A 147 12.27 -10.06 -3.14
N GLY A 148 13.00 -9.23 -3.88
CA GLY A 148 14.41 -8.97 -3.68
C GLY A 148 14.71 -7.80 -2.74
N GLU A 149 15.91 -7.22 -2.90
CA GLU A 149 16.37 -6.08 -2.13
C GLU A 149 15.76 -4.78 -2.66
N TRP A 150 15.19 -3.99 -1.76
CA TRP A 150 14.66 -2.65 -2.04
C TRP A 150 15.63 -1.57 -1.57
N LYS A 151 15.90 -0.61 -2.46
CA LYS A 151 16.68 0.59 -2.13
C LYS A 151 15.76 1.68 -1.66
N VAL A 152 16.06 2.27 -0.50
CA VAL A 152 15.28 3.36 0.10
C VAL A 152 15.93 4.70 -0.20
N GLN A 153 15.13 5.66 -0.67
CA GLN A 153 15.51 7.06 -0.87
C GLN A 153 14.49 7.95 -0.17
N LYS A 154 14.96 8.89 0.67
CA LYS A 154 14.13 9.98 1.16
C LYS A 154 14.06 11.06 0.09
N LEU A 155 12.86 11.52 -0.25
CA LEU A 155 12.63 12.59 -1.22
C LEU A 155 12.58 13.97 -0.57
N ASN A 156 12.83 15.01 -1.38
CA ASN A 156 12.65 16.40 -0.97
C ASN A 156 11.19 16.82 -1.27
N GLY A 157 10.32 16.70 -0.30
CA GLY A 157 8.91 17.06 -0.46
C GLY A 157 8.05 16.52 0.68
N PHE A 158 6.77 16.81 0.60
CA PHE A 158 5.73 16.20 1.41
C PHE A 158 4.46 16.14 0.58
N TYR A 159 4.18 14.98 0.03
CA TYR A 159 3.06 14.74 -0.88
C TYR A 159 2.00 13.88 -0.18
N TYR A 160 1.10 14.55 0.52
CA TYR A 160 0.06 13.89 1.31
C TYR A 160 -0.85 13.04 0.44
N ASP A 161 -1.04 11.78 0.83
CA ASP A 161 -1.98 10.83 0.26
C ASP A 161 -1.89 10.74 -1.27
N SER A 162 -0.71 10.38 -1.74
CA SER A 162 -0.27 10.66 -3.09
C SER A 162 -0.24 9.45 -4.01
N GLY A 163 -0.51 9.71 -5.29
CA GLY A 163 -0.27 8.78 -6.40
C GLY A 163 0.90 9.20 -7.28
N LEU A 164 1.79 8.26 -7.57
CA LEU A 164 2.88 8.44 -8.52
C LEU A 164 2.41 8.06 -9.93
N LEU A 165 2.77 8.86 -10.94
CA LEU A 165 2.66 8.49 -12.36
C LEU A 165 4.05 8.50 -13.00
N LEU A 166 4.45 7.35 -13.54
CA LEU A 166 5.60 7.19 -14.43
C LEU A 166 5.04 7.01 -15.84
N ASP A 167 4.96 8.10 -16.57
CA ASP A 167 4.27 8.14 -17.87
C ASP A 167 5.16 7.56 -18.97
N GLU A 168 4.83 6.37 -19.43
CA GLU A 168 5.57 5.66 -20.49
C GLU A 168 5.50 6.37 -21.84
N ALA A 169 4.40 7.04 -22.12
CA ALA A 169 4.20 7.71 -23.41
C ALA A 169 5.08 8.96 -23.57
N THR A 170 5.33 9.67 -22.49
CA THR A 170 6.08 10.95 -22.52
C THR A 170 7.44 10.88 -21.83
N GLY A 171 7.70 9.83 -21.04
CA GLY A 171 8.87 9.71 -20.17
C GLY A 171 8.84 10.65 -18.97
N ARG A 172 7.74 11.40 -18.77
CA ARG A 172 7.57 12.32 -17.66
C ARG A 172 7.16 11.59 -16.37
N ARG A 173 7.41 12.23 -15.25
CA ARG A 173 7.06 11.71 -13.93
C ARG A 173 6.26 12.75 -13.18
N PHE A 174 5.21 12.31 -12.50
CA PHE A 174 4.35 13.19 -11.72
C PHE A 174 4.01 12.57 -10.39
N VAL A 175 3.81 13.40 -9.40
CA VAL A 175 3.11 13.05 -8.16
C VAL A 175 1.86 13.91 -8.05
N VAL A 176 0.72 13.27 -7.81
CA VAL A 176 -0.55 13.92 -7.50
C VAL A 176 -0.82 13.74 -6.02
N ALA A 177 -1.16 14.81 -5.31
CA ALA A 177 -1.27 14.77 -3.85
C ALA A 177 -2.17 15.87 -3.30
N GLY A 178 -2.62 15.67 -2.07
CA GLY A 178 -3.33 16.67 -1.27
C GLY A 178 -4.61 16.17 -0.65
N ILE A 179 -5.17 17.01 0.20
CA ILE A 179 -6.51 16.86 0.79
C ILE A 179 -7.33 18.13 0.54
N ASN A 180 -8.56 17.99 0.09
CA ASN A 180 -9.45 19.09 -0.33
C ASN A 180 -8.93 19.89 -1.55
N GLU A 181 -7.63 20.07 -1.64
CA GLU A 181 -6.93 20.68 -2.76
C GLU A 181 -5.94 19.69 -3.32
N ILE A 182 -6.16 19.26 -4.56
CA ILE A 182 -5.28 18.30 -5.23
C ILE A 182 -4.34 19.05 -6.16
N SER A 183 -3.05 18.79 -5.99
CA SER A 183 -1.99 19.37 -6.79
C SER A 183 -1.21 18.30 -7.54
N VAL A 184 -0.67 18.67 -8.69
CA VAL A 184 0.26 17.86 -9.48
C VAL A 184 1.63 18.52 -9.46
N THR A 185 2.66 17.75 -9.18
CA THR A 185 4.05 18.14 -9.24
C THR A 185 4.78 17.29 -10.26
N GLU A 186 5.45 17.91 -11.20
CA GLU A 186 6.34 17.18 -12.11
C GLU A 186 7.68 16.90 -11.44
N LEU A 187 8.22 15.70 -11.67
CA LEU A 187 9.46 15.21 -11.06
C LEU A 187 10.53 14.95 -12.13
N ASP A 188 11.77 15.22 -11.80
CA ASP A 188 12.92 14.83 -12.60
C ASP A 188 13.22 13.32 -12.50
N LYS A 189 14.28 12.88 -13.20
CA LYS A 189 14.72 11.47 -13.16
C LYS A 189 15.17 10.98 -11.77
N ASN A 190 15.49 11.89 -10.87
CA ASN A 190 15.90 11.60 -9.50
C ASN A 190 14.76 11.83 -8.50
N PHE A 191 13.53 12.06 -9.01
CA PHE A 191 12.31 12.33 -8.24
C PHE A 191 12.35 13.64 -7.43
N ASN A 192 13.14 14.62 -7.85
CA ASN A 192 13.05 15.99 -7.34
C ASN A 192 12.01 16.78 -8.13
N ALA A 193 11.30 17.68 -7.45
CA ALA A 193 10.31 18.53 -8.09
C ALA A 193 10.94 19.44 -9.18
N ILE A 194 10.30 19.51 -10.34
CA ILE A 194 10.61 20.46 -11.41
C ILE A 194 9.64 21.64 -11.28
N GLY A 195 10.12 22.71 -10.68
CA GLY A 195 9.29 23.89 -10.41
C GLY A 195 8.31 23.69 -9.24
N SER A 196 7.25 24.50 -9.23
CA SER A 196 6.24 24.46 -8.18
C SER A 196 5.08 23.51 -8.50
N SER A 197 4.50 22.92 -7.45
CA SER A 197 3.23 22.16 -7.56
C SER A 197 2.13 23.05 -8.12
N LYS A 198 1.30 22.47 -9.00
CA LYS A 198 0.16 23.15 -9.59
C LYS A 198 -1.12 22.58 -8.99
N ARG A 199 -1.87 23.41 -8.27
CA ARG A 199 -3.21 23.05 -7.83
C ARG A 199 -4.15 22.94 -9.03
N ILE A 200 -4.77 21.79 -9.21
CA ILE A 200 -5.64 21.47 -10.33
C ILE A 200 -7.09 21.23 -9.90
N ILE A 201 -7.32 20.83 -8.65
CA ILE A 201 -8.65 20.62 -8.08
C ILE A 201 -8.72 21.38 -6.76
N ASN A 202 -9.82 22.08 -6.56
CA ASN A 202 -10.11 22.78 -5.31
C ASN A 202 -11.55 22.43 -4.87
N LYS A 203 -11.68 21.68 -3.78
CA LYS A 203 -12.93 21.21 -3.18
C LYS A 203 -12.87 21.39 -1.67
N PRO A 204 -12.96 22.63 -1.16
CA PRO A 204 -12.83 22.90 0.26
C PRO A 204 -13.82 22.09 1.10
N ASN A 205 -13.35 21.57 2.23
CA ASN A 205 -14.15 20.83 3.21
C ASN A 205 -14.82 19.56 2.67
N SER A 206 -14.34 19.01 1.57
CA SER A 206 -14.92 17.82 0.94
C SER A 206 -14.33 16.51 1.45
N GLY A 207 -13.16 16.55 2.11
CA GLY A 207 -12.37 15.35 2.41
C GLY A 207 -11.84 14.64 1.16
N LEU A 208 -11.69 15.37 0.03
CA LEU A 208 -11.15 14.79 -1.20
C LEU A 208 -9.66 14.48 -1.03
N GLU A 209 -9.29 13.20 -1.15
CA GLU A 209 -7.93 12.69 -0.96
C GLU A 209 -7.74 11.38 -1.74
N GLY A 210 -6.68 10.59 -1.49
CA GLY A 210 -6.45 9.29 -2.12
C GLY A 210 -6.22 9.37 -3.62
N SER A 211 -5.43 10.35 -4.07
CA SER A 211 -5.33 10.68 -5.48
C SER A 211 -4.39 9.78 -6.23
N HIS A 212 -4.87 9.10 -7.29
CA HIS A 212 -4.05 8.36 -8.25
C HIS A 212 -4.21 8.93 -9.66
N MET A 213 -3.09 9.08 -10.38
CA MET A 213 -3.06 9.63 -11.73
C MET A 213 -2.67 8.58 -12.76
N TYR A 214 -3.37 8.59 -13.88
CA TYR A 214 -3.15 7.69 -15.02
C TYR A 214 -3.13 8.46 -16.34
N HIS A 215 -2.31 8.01 -17.29
CA HIS A 215 -2.35 8.45 -18.68
C HIS A 215 -2.92 7.33 -19.53
N ILE A 216 -4.12 7.53 -20.10
CA ILE A 216 -4.85 6.51 -20.87
C ILE A 216 -5.29 7.13 -22.20
N GLY A 217 -4.70 6.68 -23.27
CA GLY A 217 -4.90 7.26 -24.61
C GLY A 217 -4.46 8.72 -24.64
N ASP A 218 -5.35 9.63 -25.02
CA ASP A 218 -5.06 11.06 -25.14
C ASP A 218 -5.35 11.85 -23.86
N TYR A 219 -5.66 11.17 -22.74
CA TYR A 219 -6.16 11.81 -21.54
C TYR A 219 -5.40 11.42 -20.28
N TYR A 220 -5.25 12.39 -19.40
CA TYR A 220 -4.87 12.17 -18.00
C TYR A 220 -6.12 12.05 -17.15
N TYR A 221 -6.15 11.06 -16.26
CA TYR A 221 -7.22 10.81 -15.31
C TYR A 221 -6.68 10.90 -13.89
N ILE A 222 -7.45 11.53 -13.02
CA ILE A 222 -7.19 11.49 -11.58
C ILE A 222 -8.40 10.86 -10.93
N TYR A 223 -8.16 9.76 -10.24
CA TYR A 223 -9.08 9.10 -9.33
C TYR A 223 -8.82 9.63 -7.95
N ALA A 224 -9.85 10.00 -7.22
CA ALA A 224 -9.76 10.46 -5.84
C ALA A 224 -10.99 10.04 -5.06
N THR A 225 -10.92 10.00 -3.74
CA THR A 225 -12.00 9.62 -2.86
C THR A 225 -12.51 10.81 -2.06
N TYR A 226 -13.80 10.81 -1.76
CA TYR A 226 -14.42 11.76 -0.86
C TYR A 226 -14.77 11.13 0.49
N GLY A 227 -14.76 11.96 1.51
CA GLY A 227 -15.28 11.62 2.81
C GLY A 227 -14.29 10.89 3.70
N GLY A 228 -14.60 10.87 4.96
CA GLY A 228 -13.96 10.07 5.99
C GLY A 228 -15.03 9.27 6.71
N GLY A 229 -14.72 8.09 7.16
CA GLY A 229 -15.64 7.21 7.85
C GLY A 229 -16.41 6.27 6.92
N TYR A 230 -17.72 6.20 7.00
CA TYR A 230 -18.50 5.14 6.34
C TYR A 230 -19.05 5.52 4.96
N ASP A 231 -19.09 6.81 4.62
CA ASP A 231 -19.69 7.32 3.38
C ASP A 231 -18.60 7.72 2.37
N HIS A 232 -17.78 6.75 1.96
CA HIS A 232 -16.77 6.96 0.92
C HIS A 232 -17.39 6.90 -0.47
N SER A 233 -17.03 7.85 -1.31
CA SER A 233 -17.31 7.80 -2.75
C SER A 233 -16.07 8.10 -3.56
N GLN A 234 -15.96 7.48 -4.72
CA GLN A 234 -14.89 7.75 -5.66
C GLN A 234 -15.34 8.75 -6.71
N THR A 235 -14.45 9.64 -7.10
CA THR A 235 -14.64 10.57 -8.21
C THR A 235 -13.47 10.48 -9.20
N ILE A 236 -13.75 10.85 -10.45
CA ILE A 236 -12.78 10.82 -11.54
C ILE A 236 -12.77 12.17 -12.21
N PHE A 237 -11.58 12.75 -12.33
CA PHE A 237 -11.33 13.96 -13.12
C PHE A 237 -10.54 13.59 -14.37
N ARG A 238 -10.78 14.31 -15.46
CA ARG A 238 -10.12 14.07 -16.75
C ARG A 238 -9.70 15.37 -17.41
N SER A 239 -8.51 15.36 -18.01
CA SER A 239 -7.98 16.45 -18.87
C SER A 239 -7.21 15.88 -20.05
N LYS A 240 -7.04 16.67 -21.10
CA LYS A 240 -6.05 16.42 -22.15
C LYS A 240 -4.70 17.01 -21.75
#